data_946596509a2fe4150891aac9e2491225
#
_entry.id   946596509a2fe4150891aac9e2491225
#
_cell.length_a   1.000
_cell.length_b   1.000
_cell.length_c   1.000
_cell.angle_alpha   90.00
_cell.angle_beta   90.00
_cell.angle_gamma   90.00
#
_symmetry.space_group_name_H-M   'P 1'
#
loop_
_entity.id
_entity.type
_entity.pdbx_description
1 polymer ?
#
loop_
_entity_poly.entity_id
_entity_poly.type
_entity_poly.pdbx_seq_one_letter_code
_entity_poly.pdbx_strand_id
1 'polypeptide(L)'
;ELVEIYEPFSEGQAKAQADRCLSCGNPYCEWKCPVHNYIPNWLKLANEGRIFEAAELSHQTNTLPEVCGRVCPQDRLCEGSCTLNDEFGAVTIGNIERYINDKAFEMGWRPDLSGVKQTGKKVAIIGAGPAGLACADVLTRNGVKAVVFDRHPEIGGLLTFGIPAFKLDKSLLARRREIFSAMGIRFELNCEVGKDVSMAQLQNDYDALFIGVGTYRSMKAGIPHEDAPGVYDALPFLVANTRNVMGLDPAADEPFIDTQGLNVVVLGGGDTAMDCVRTALRHGAAKVTCAYRRDEANMPGSKKEVKNAKEEGAAFEFNVQPVELTLDTDGKVNGIRMLRTRLGEPDAQGRRRPVPVAGSE
;
A
#
# COMPACT_ATOMS: atom_id res chain seq x y z
N GLU A 1 16.20 -8.76 6.77
CA GLU A 1 15.80 -9.39 5.50
C GLU A 1 14.75 -8.57 4.77
N LEU A 2 14.80 -8.60 3.43
CA LEU A 2 13.90 -7.81 2.55
C LEU A 2 12.83 -8.69 1.89
N VAL A 3 12.51 -9.83 2.52
CA VAL A 3 11.47 -10.76 2.09
C VAL A 3 10.18 -10.55 2.89
N GLU A 4 9.05 -10.98 2.35
CA GLU A 4 7.75 -10.89 3.04
C GLU A 4 7.78 -11.61 4.38
N ILE A 5 7.45 -10.87 5.46
CA ILE A 5 7.58 -11.35 6.85
C ILE A 5 6.36 -12.13 7.36
N TYR A 6 5.25 -12.06 6.65
CA TYR A 6 4.01 -12.72 7.07
C TYR A 6 3.91 -14.11 6.45
N GLU A 7 3.90 -15.13 7.29
CA GLU A 7 3.71 -16.51 6.85
C GLU A 7 2.29 -16.74 6.34
N PRO A 8 2.12 -17.52 5.26
CA PRO A 8 0.80 -17.90 4.77
C PRO A 8 0.13 -18.90 5.73
N PHE A 9 -1.20 -18.89 5.79
CA PHE A 9 -1.93 -19.93 6.50
C PHE A 9 -1.81 -21.28 5.80
N SER A 10 -1.71 -22.33 6.58
CA SER A 10 -2.01 -23.69 6.12
C SER A 10 -3.52 -23.86 5.86
N GLU A 11 -3.89 -24.90 5.13
CA GLU A 11 -5.32 -25.20 4.91
C GLU A 11 -6.09 -25.37 6.22
N GLY A 12 -5.49 -26.06 7.19
CA GLY A 12 -6.13 -26.24 8.51
C GLY A 12 -6.34 -24.94 9.26
N GLN A 13 -5.37 -24.03 9.23
CA GLN A 13 -5.49 -22.70 9.84
C GLN A 13 -6.57 -21.86 9.14
N ALA A 14 -6.59 -21.87 7.81
CA ALA A 14 -7.56 -21.12 7.02
C ALA A 14 -9.00 -21.62 7.32
N LYS A 15 -9.21 -22.94 7.32
CA LYS A 15 -10.51 -23.55 7.67
C LYS A 15 -10.91 -23.24 9.10
N ALA A 16 -10.03 -23.39 10.09
CA ALA A 16 -10.31 -23.13 11.48
C ALA A 16 -10.72 -21.66 11.73
N GLN A 17 -10.09 -20.72 11.05
CA GLN A 17 -10.46 -19.31 11.16
C GLN A 17 -11.74 -19.00 10.38
N ALA A 18 -11.94 -19.58 9.21
CA ALA A 18 -13.16 -19.37 8.42
C ALA A 18 -14.41 -19.93 9.14
N ASP A 19 -14.27 -21.05 9.88
CA ASP A 19 -15.34 -21.66 10.66
C ASP A 19 -15.86 -20.76 11.80
N ARG A 20 -15.05 -19.82 12.25
CA ARG A 20 -15.46 -18.83 13.27
C ARG A 20 -16.47 -17.79 12.73
N CYS A 21 -16.67 -17.71 11.43
CA CYS A 21 -17.58 -16.74 10.84
C CYS A 21 -19.03 -17.04 11.20
N LEU A 22 -19.73 -16.07 11.80
CA LEU A 22 -21.11 -16.21 12.22
C LEU A 22 -22.13 -16.08 11.07
N SER A 23 -21.68 -15.82 9.84
CA SER A 23 -22.56 -15.55 8.69
C SER A 23 -23.64 -14.51 9.02
N CYS A 24 -23.22 -13.36 9.56
CA CYS A 24 -24.10 -12.30 10.05
C CYS A 24 -25.08 -11.84 8.96
N GLY A 25 -26.36 -11.66 9.32
CA GLY A 25 -27.38 -11.09 8.44
C GLY A 25 -27.06 -9.64 8.04
N ASN A 26 -26.39 -8.91 8.91
CA ASN A 26 -25.80 -7.60 8.65
C ASN A 26 -24.26 -7.72 8.68
N PRO A 27 -23.61 -8.01 7.55
CA PRO A 27 -22.16 -8.25 7.51
C PRO A 27 -21.38 -6.94 7.57
N TYR A 28 -21.13 -6.43 8.76
CA TYR A 28 -20.38 -5.17 8.95
C TYR A 28 -18.98 -5.21 8.32
N CYS A 29 -18.35 -6.38 8.28
CA CYS A 29 -17.07 -6.59 7.59
C CYS A 29 -17.17 -6.27 6.08
N GLU A 30 -18.23 -6.69 5.43
CA GLU A 30 -18.51 -6.38 4.02
C GLU A 30 -18.82 -4.89 3.83
N TRP A 31 -19.65 -4.32 4.69
CA TRP A 31 -20.01 -2.91 4.60
C TRP A 31 -18.83 -1.98 4.85
N LYS A 32 -17.90 -2.37 5.71
CA LYS A 32 -16.70 -1.60 6.00
C LYS A 32 -15.59 -1.78 4.96
N CYS A 33 -15.66 -2.84 4.16
CA CYS A 33 -14.76 -3.05 3.05
C CYS A 33 -14.99 -1.98 1.97
N PRO A 34 -13.97 -1.20 1.54
CA PRO A 34 -14.16 -0.16 0.53
C PRO A 34 -14.66 -0.66 -0.83
N VAL A 35 -14.46 -1.94 -1.12
CA VAL A 35 -14.95 -2.60 -2.36
C VAL A 35 -16.16 -3.51 -2.10
N HIS A 36 -16.72 -3.47 -0.89
CA HIS A 36 -17.89 -4.29 -0.50
C HIS A 36 -17.77 -5.75 -0.91
N ASN A 37 -16.64 -6.38 -0.59
CA ASN A 37 -16.38 -7.76 -0.98
C ASN A 37 -17.25 -8.73 -0.18
N TYR A 38 -17.70 -9.80 -0.82
CA TYR A 38 -18.59 -10.84 -0.28
C TYR A 38 -17.94 -11.72 0.78
N ILE A 39 -17.44 -11.08 1.85
CA ILE A 39 -16.57 -11.69 2.86
C ILE A 39 -17.20 -12.93 3.53
N PRO A 40 -18.41 -12.88 4.09
CA PRO A 40 -18.99 -14.08 4.72
C PRO A 40 -19.17 -15.24 3.74
N ASN A 41 -19.48 -14.94 2.49
CA ASN A 41 -19.74 -15.94 1.45
C ASN A 41 -18.47 -16.68 1.06
N TRP A 42 -17.37 -15.98 0.77
CA TRP A 42 -16.13 -16.67 0.43
C TRP A 42 -15.42 -17.28 1.67
N LEU A 43 -15.65 -16.77 2.89
CA LEU A 43 -15.24 -17.46 4.12
C LEU A 43 -15.88 -18.84 4.23
N LYS A 44 -17.20 -18.94 3.97
CA LYS A 44 -17.91 -20.22 3.92
C LYS A 44 -17.32 -21.16 2.87
N LEU A 45 -17.09 -20.67 1.65
CA LEU A 45 -16.49 -21.46 0.57
C LEU A 45 -15.07 -21.94 0.94
N ALA A 46 -14.27 -21.11 1.59
CA ALA A 46 -12.93 -21.48 2.07
C ALA A 46 -13.01 -22.59 3.14
N ASN A 47 -13.95 -22.49 4.09
CA ASN A 47 -14.18 -23.51 5.09
C ASN A 47 -14.57 -24.86 4.47
N GLU A 48 -15.38 -24.84 3.41
CA GLU A 48 -15.79 -26.00 2.64
C GLU A 48 -14.68 -26.55 1.71
N GLY A 49 -13.56 -25.87 1.57
CA GLY A 49 -12.48 -26.24 0.66
C GLY A 49 -12.74 -25.94 -0.83
N ARG A 50 -13.76 -25.15 -1.12
CA ARG A 50 -14.18 -24.73 -2.46
C ARG A 50 -13.37 -23.51 -2.93
N ILE A 51 -12.07 -23.71 -3.11
CA ILE A 51 -11.09 -22.62 -3.29
C ILE A 51 -11.31 -21.85 -4.60
N PHE A 52 -11.62 -22.51 -5.71
CA PHE A 52 -11.85 -21.82 -6.99
C PHE A 52 -13.10 -20.93 -6.96
N GLU A 53 -14.17 -21.41 -6.32
CA GLU A 53 -15.38 -20.62 -6.16
C GLU A 53 -15.18 -19.45 -5.19
N ALA A 54 -14.38 -19.66 -4.12
CA ALA A 54 -14.01 -18.58 -3.21
C ALA A 54 -13.18 -17.51 -3.93
N ALA A 55 -12.22 -17.91 -4.76
CA ALA A 55 -11.40 -16.99 -5.56
C ALA A 55 -12.28 -16.23 -6.58
N GLU A 56 -13.14 -16.91 -7.31
CA GLU A 56 -14.09 -16.28 -8.25
C GLU A 56 -14.93 -15.22 -7.54
N LEU A 57 -15.49 -15.55 -6.39
CA LEU A 57 -16.35 -14.64 -5.64
C LEU A 57 -15.56 -13.43 -5.10
N SER A 58 -14.34 -13.64 -4.60
CA SER A 58 -13.49 -12.54 -4.12
C SER A 58 -13.10 -11.57 -5.23
N HIS A 59 -12.99 -12.04 -6.47
CA HIS A 59 -12.67 -11.22 -7.65
C HIS A 59 -13.86 -10.47 -8.25
N GLN A 60 -15.08 -10.72 -7.80
CA GLN A 60 -16.24 -10.02 -8.37
C GLN A 60 -16.23 -8.52 -8.08
N THR A 61 -15.77 -8.12 -6.91
CA THR A 61 -15.71 -6.71 -6.52
C THR A 61 -14.29 -6.21 -6.29
N ASN A 62 -13.30 -7.09 -6.22
CA ASN A 62 -11.91 -6.75 -5.94
C ASN A 62 -10.99 -7.26 -7.04
N THR A 63 -10.22 -6.37 -7.64
CA THR A 63 -9.25 -6.69 -8.72
C THR A 63 -7.99 -7.37 -8.20
N LEU A 64 -7.60 -7.09 -6.94
CA LEU A 64 -6.31 -7.51 -6.35
C LEU A 64 -6.50 -8.10 -4.94
N PRO A 65 -7.33 -9.16 -4.77
CA PRO A 65 -7.62 -9.68 -3.43
C PRO A 65 -6.38 -10.25 -2.71
N GLU A 66 -5.42 -10.82 -3.43
CA GLU A 66 -4.16 -11.30 -2.86
C GLU A 66 -3.28 -10.17 -2.29
N VAL A 67 -3.40 -8.97 -2.85
CA VAL A 67 -2.73 -7.77 -2.33
C VAL A 67 -3.49 -7.23 -1.11
N CYS A 68 -4.82 -7.12 -1.21
CA CYS A 68 -5.67 -6.66 -0.11
C CYS A 68 -5.52 -7.52 1.14
N GLY A 69 -5.44 -8.84 1.00
CA GLY A 69 -5.22 -9.77 2.10
C GLY A 69 -3.89 -9.56 2.84
N ARG A 70 -2.91 -8.88 2.20
CA ARG A 70 -1.60 -8.59 2.79
C ARG A 70 -1.48 -7.19 3.38
N VAL A 71 -1.97 -6.16 2.67
CA VAL A 71 -1.60 -4.76 2.95
C VAL A 71 -2.75 -3.86 3.38
N CYS A 72 -4.01 -4.29 3.30
CA CYS A 72 -5.11 -3.53 3.85
C CYS A 72 -4.93 -3.35 5.37
N PRO A 73 -5.32 -2.20 5.93
CA PRO A 73 -5.41 -2.01 7.39
C PRO A 73 -6.69 -2.69 7.92
N GLN A 74 -6.71 -4.03 7.95
CA GLN A 74 -7.89 -4.83 8.28
C GLN A 74 -8.43 -4.51 9.68
N ASP A 75 -7.56 -4.14 10.62
CA ASP A 75 -7.91 -3.71 11.98
C ASP A 75 -8.82 -2.46 12.02
N ARG A 76 -8.80 -1.66 10.97
CA ARG A 76 -9.65 -0.46 10.80
C ARG A 76 -10.76 -0.65 9.76
N LEU A 77 -10.76 -1.76 9.06
CA LEU A 77 -11.71 -2.11 8.01
C LEU A 77 -12.51 -3.37 8.38
N CYS A 78 -12.39 -4.44 7.58
CA CYS A 78 -13.21 -5.64 7.73
C CYS A 78 -13.05 -6.34 9.08
N GLU A 79 -11.82 -6.56 9.55
CA GLU A 79 -11.58 -7.23 10.84
C GLU A 79 -12.00 -6.36 12.01
N GLY A 80 -11.68 -5.05 11.98
CA GLY A 80 -12.12 -4.09 13.00
C GLY A 80 -13.65 -3.93 13.11
N SER A 81 -14.39 -4.33 12.08
CA SER A 81 -15.86 -4.32 12.05
C SER A 81 -16.49 -5.71 12.17
N CYS A 82 -15.68 -6.73 12.37
CA CYS A 82 -16.18 -8.08 12.63
C CYS A 82 -16.98 -8.12 13.94
N THR A 83 -18.16 -8.71 13.93
CA THR A 83 -19.00 -8.87 15.14
C THR A 83 -18.28 -9.54 16.30
N LEU A 84 -17.31 -10.41 16.02
CA LEU A 84 -16.51 -11.09 17.04
C LEU A 84 -15.37 -10.23 17.60
N ASN A 85 -15.07 -9.06 17.00
CA ASN A 85 -13.83 -8.34 17.30
C ASN A 85 -13.66 -7.97 18.77
N ASP A 86 -14.73 -7.48 19.41
CA ASP A 86 -14.62 -6.87 20.73
C ASP A 86 -14.42 -7.88 21.86
N GLU A 87 -15.02 -9.07 21.77
CA GLU A 87 -14.98 -10.06 22.86
C GLU A 87 -14.15 -11.31 22.53
N PHE A 88 -14.18 -11.77 21.29
CA PHE A 88 -13.60 -13.05 20.87
C PHE A 88 -12.43 -12.90 19.90
N GLY A 89 -12.11 -11.70 19.53
CA GLY A 89 -11.18 -11.39 18.44
C GLY A 89 -11.77 -11.66 17.05
N ALA A 90 -11.52 -10.77 16.12
CA ALA A 90 -12.03 -10.88 14.76
C ALA A 90 -11.63 -12.20 14.08
N VAL A 91 -12.40 -12.63 13.09
CA VAL A 91 -11.93 -13.60 12.09
C VAL A 91 -10.77 -12.97 11.35
N THR A 92 -9.71 -13.72 11.11
CA THR A 92 -8.51 -13.23 10.36
C THR A 92 -8.80 -13.18 8.86
N ILE A 93 -9.66 -12.24 8.49
CA ILE A 93 -10.24 -12.11 7.15
C ILE A 93 -9.14 -11.91 6.09
N GLY A 94 -8.18 -11.02 6.36
CA GLY A 94 -7.10 -10.74 5.42
C GLY A 94 -6.24 -11.97 5.14
N ASN A 95 -5.86 -12.74 6.15
CA ASN A 95 -5.08 -13.96 5.97
C ASN A 95 -5.83 -15.04 5.17
N ILE A 96 -7.15 -15.13 5.34
CA ILE A 96 -7.96 -16.07 4.57
C ILE A 96 -8.12 -15.60 3.12
N GLU A 97 -8.35 -14.31 2.89
CA GLU A 97 -8.38 -13.72 1.55
C GLU A 97 -7.07 -13.99 0.79
N ARG A 98 -5.93 -13.77 1.46
CA ARG A 98 -4.61 -14.13 0.94
C ARG A 98 -4.53 -15.63 0.61
N TYR A 99 -4.89 -16.49 1.55
CA TYR A 99 -4.84 -17.94 1.39
C TYR A 99 -5.66 -18.42 0.19
N ILE A 100 -6.92 -17.96 0.08
CA ILE A 100 -7.81 -18.34 -1.03
C ILE A 100 -7.16 -18.02 -2.37
N ASN A 101 -6.65 -16.81 -2.53
CA ASN A 101 -6.18 -16.34 -3.83
C ASN A 101 -4.80 -16.90 -4.18
N ASP A 102 -3.88 -16.98 -3.24
CA ASP A 102 -2.58 -17.63 -3.48
C ASP A 102 -2.77 -19.10 -3.84
N LYS A 103 -3.62 -19.81 -3.09
CA LYS A 103 -3.90 -21.22 -3.33
C LYS A 103 -4.58 -21.47 -4.67
N ALA A 104 -5.56 -20.64 -5.01
CA ALA A 104 -6.25 -20.73 -6.30
C ALA A 104 -5.28 -20.53 -7.47
N PHE A 105 -4.39 -19.54 -7.40
CA PHE A 105 -3.38 -19.30 -8.44
C PHE A 105 -2.37 -20.46 -8.55
N GLU A 106 -1.92 -21.00 -7.42
CA GLU A 106 -1.04 -22.19 -7.39
C GLU A 106 -1.70 -23.40 -8.06
N MET A 107 -3.01 -23.60 -7.82
CA MET A 107 -3.79 -24.67 -8.42
C MET A 107 -4.19 -24.41 -9.88
N GLY A 108 -3.80 -23.26 -10.45
CA GLY A 108 -4.03 -22.93 -11.85
C GLY A 108 -5.35 -22.21 -12.13
N TRP A 109 -6.07 -21.75 -11.11
CA TRP A 109 -7.26 -20.92 -11.32
C TRP A 109 -6.90 -19.64 -12.08
N ARG A 110 -7.74 -19.29 -13.05
CA ARG A 110 -7.65 -18.04 -13.82
C ARG A 110 -9.06 -17.51 -14.08
N PRO A 111 -9.24 -16.18 -14.23
CA PRO A 111 -10.52 -15.60 -14.62
C PRO A 111 -11.00 -16.16 -15.94
N ASP A 112 -12.26 -16.58 -15.99
CA ASP A 112 -12.91 -17.06 -17.23
C ASP A 112 -13.59 -15.89 -17.96
N LEU A 113 -13.12 -15.61 -19.18
CA LEU A 113 -13.66 -14.58 -20.06
C LEU A 113 -14.33 -15.17 -21.31
N SER A 114 -14.53 -16.49 -21.37
CA SER A 114 -15.08 -17.17 -22.55
C SER A 114 -16.46 -16.66 -22.96
N GLY A 115 -17.26 -16.21 -21.99
CA GLY A 115 -18.60 -15.64 -22.22
C GLY A 115 -18.61 -14.14 -22.55
N VAL A 116 -17.47 -13.46 -22.55
CA VAL A 116 -17.39 -12.00 -22.74
C VAL A 116 -17.53 -11.62 -24.20
N LYS A 117 -18.53 -10.80 -24.51
CA LYS A 117 -18.75 -10.26 -25.85
C LYS A 117 -17.97 -8.98 -26.05
N GLN A 118 -17.12 -8.94 -27.08
CA GLN A 118 -16.32 -7.76 -27.40
C GLN A 118 -17.19 -6.63 -27.95
N THR A 119 -17.04 -5.44 -27.41
CA THR A 119 -17.80 -4.24 -27.81
C THR A 119 -17.20 -3.52 -29.02
N GLY A 120 -15.95 -3.83 -29.38
CA GLY A 120 -15.16 -3.07 -30.34
C GLY A 120 -14.57 -1.76 -29.80
N LYS A 121 -14.92 -1.37 -28.58
CA LYS A 121 -14.39 -0.17 -27.91
C LYS A 121 -13.03 -0.40 -27.30
N LYS A 122 -12.21 0.67 -27.22
CA LYS A 122 -10.90 0.65 -26.59
C LYS A 122 -10.67 1.89 -25.73
N VAL A 123 -10.07 1.67 -24.58
CA VAL A 123 -9.78 2.71 -23.59
C VAL A 123 -8.27 2.73 -23.31
N ALA A 124 -7.68 3.93 -23.30
CA ALA A 124 -6.34 4.15 -22.81
C ALA A 124 -6.40 4.48 -21.32
N ILE A 125 -5.58 3.80 -20.55
CA ILE A 125 -5.47 3.97 -19.09
C ILE A 125 -4.06 4.50 -18.79
N ILE A 126 -3.99 5.67 -18.19
CA ILE A 126 -2.72 6.32 -17.84
C ILE A 126 -2.44 6.06 -16.37
N GLY A 127 -1.44 5.21 -16.11
CA GLY A 127 -1.04 4.73 -14.80
C GLY A 127 -1.43 3.26 -14.55
N ALA A 128 -0.44 2.40 -14.29
CA ALA A 128 -0.59 1.00 -13.95
C ALA A 128 -0.65 0.76 -12.43
N GLY A 129 -1.00 1.76 -11.64
CA GLY A 129 -1.29 1.62 -10.22
C GLY A 129 -2.63 0.92 -9.98
N PRO A 130 -3.05 0.70 -8.71
CA PRO A 130 -4.25 -0.06 -8.38
C PRO A 130 -5.51 0.50 -9.06
N ALA A 131 -5.64 1.81 -9.19
CA ALA A 131 -6.79 2.45 -9.86
C ALA A 131 -6.85 2.09 -11.36
N GLY A 132 -5.72 2.19 -12.06
CA GLY A 132 -5.62 1.85 -13.48
C GLY A 132 -5.82 0.36 -13.72
N LEU A 133 -5.24 -0.49 -12.88
CA LEU A 133 -5.41 -1.95 -12.97
C LEU A 133 -6.86 -2.37 -12.73
N ALA A 134 -7.55 -1.76 -11.76
CA ALA A 134 -8.95 -2.04 -11.51
C ALA A 134 -9.83 -1.60 -12.69
N CYS A 135 -9.56 -0.43 -13.26
CA CYS A 135 -10.25 0.04 -14.47
C CYS A 135 -10.04 -0.94 -15.64
N ALA A 136 -8.80 -1.37 -15.88
CA ALA A 136 -8.48 -2.30 -16.95
C ALA A 136 -9.19 -3.66 -16.78
N ASP A 137 -9.17 -4.19 -15.56
CA ASP A 137 -9.83 -5.47 -15.22
C ASP A 137 -11.35 -5.40 -15.49
N VAL A 138 -12.03 -4.38 -14.95
CA VAL A 138 -13.48 -4.20 -15.13
C VAL A 138 -13.83 -4.00 -16.59
N LEU A 139 -13.11 -3.17 -17.32
CA LEU A 139 -13.33 -2.94 -18.75
C LEU A 139 -13.17 -4.23 -19.56
N THR A 140 -12.11 -4.98 -19.31
CA THR A 140 -11.83 -6.23 -20.02
C THR A 140 -12.91 -7.29 -19.77
N ARG A 141 -13.39 -7.41 -18.53
CA ARG A 141 -14.51 -8.31 -18.16
C ARG A 141 -15.82 -7.89 -18.82
N ASN A 142 -15.94 -6.65 -19.28
CA ASN A 142 -17.10 -6.12 -19.99
C ASN A 142 -16.87 -5.97 -21.50
N GLY A 143 -15.85 -6.61 -22.06
CA GLY A 143 -15.59 -6.66 -23.50
C GLY A 143 -15.01 -5.38 -24.11
N VAL A 144 -14.44 -4.50 -23.29
CA VAL A 144 -13.76 -3.30 -23.74
C VAL A 144 -12.25 -3.54 -23.72
N LYS A 145 -11.55 -3.24 -24.79
CA LYS A 145 -10.09 -3.35 -24.85
C LYS A 145 -9.44 -2.29 -23.97
N ALA A 146 -8.58 -2.72 -23.06
CA ALA A 146 -7.80 -1.84 -22.17
C ALA A 146 -6.33 -1.85 -22.58
N VAL A 147 -5.76 -0.66 -22.74
CA VAL A 147 -4.32 -0.45 -22.93
C VAL A 147 -3.82 0.47 -21.82
N VAL A 148 -2.91 -0.03 -21.01
CA VAL A 148 -2.39 0.65 -19.83
C VAL A 148 -0.99 1.19 -20.11
N PHE A 149 -0.80 2.48 -19.93
CA PHE A 149 0.48 3.18 -20.11
C PHE A 149 1.07 3.50 -18.73
N ASP A 150 2.33 3.16 -18.52
CA ASP A 150 3.04 3.54 -17.32
C ASP A 150 4.51 3.84 -17.60
N ARG A 151 5.05 4.85 -16.92
CA ARG A 151 6.46 5.24 -17.02
C ARG A 151 7.42 4.24 -16.37
N HIS A 152 6.94 3.41 -15.48
CA HIS A 152 7.73 2.40 -14.79
C HIS A 152 7.85 1.10 -15.60
N PRO A 153 8.88 0.28 -15.32
CA PRO A 153 9.12 -0.98 -16.04
C PRO A 153 8.22 -2.12 -15.60
N GLU A 154 7.43 -1.95 -14.52
CA GLU A 154 6.50 -2.94 -14.00
C GLU A 154 5.19 -2.29 -13.58
N ILE A 155 4.11 -3.09 -13.57
CA ILE A 155 2.80 -2.68 -13.08
C ILE A 155 2.76 -2.59 -11.56
N GLY A 156 1.71 -1.99 -11.03
CA GLY A 156 1.41 -1.92 -9.59
C GLY A 156 1.53 -0.53 -8.99
N GLY A 157 2.23 0.40 -9.66
CA GLY A 157 2.45 1.74 -9.13
C GLY A 157 3.08 1.68 -7.73
N LEU A 158 2.49 2.32 -6.72
CA LEU A 158 3.01 2.29 -5.35
C LEU A 158 2.89 0.92 -4.67
N LEU A 159 2.08 -0.01 -5.16
CA LEU A 159 2.10 -1.39 -4.67
C LEU A 159 3.45 -2.06 -4.95
N THR A 160 4.00 -1.80 -6.12
CA THR A 160 5.32 -2.31 -6.53
C THR A 160 6.44 -1.45 -6.00
N PHE A 161 6.39 -0.14 -6.19
CA PHE A 161 7.53 0.76 -5.97
C PHE A 161 7.48 1.49 -4.63
N GLY A 162 6.33 1.63 -3.98
CA GLY A 162 6.19 2.36 -2.72
C GLY A 162 6.12 1.46 -1.49
N ILE A 163 5.38 0.35 -1.55
CA ILE A 163 5.27 -0.60 -0.44
C ILE A 163 6.55 -1.44 -0.37
N PRO A 164 7.23 -1.54 0.78
CA PRO A 164 8.44 -2.34 0.91
C PRO A 164 8.23 -3.84 0.62
N ALA A 165 9.26 -4.51 0.11
CA ALA A 165 9.22 -5.93 -0.24
C ALA A 165 8.91 -6.84 0.97
N PHE A 166 9.30 -6.46 2.17
CA PHE A 166 9.00 -7.20 3.39
C PHE A 166 7.51 -7.17 3.80
N LYS A 167 6.69 -6.31 3.17
CA LYS A 167 5.23 -6.27 3.33
C LYS A 167 4.50 -6.87 2.14
N LEU A 168 5.05 -6.74 0.94
CA LEU A 168 4.43 -7.19 -0.30
C LEU A 168 5.50 -7.68 -1.28
N ASP A 169 5.55 -8.98 -1.48
CA ASP A 169 6.46 -9.61 -2.44
C ASP A 169 6.15 -9.14 -3.86
N LYS A 170 7.17 -8.69 -4.59
CA LYS A 170 7.02 -8.12 -5.93
C LYS A 170 6.69 -9.17 -7.01
N SER A 171 6.99 -10.42 -6.77
CA SER A 171 6.58 -11.53 -7.64
C SER A 171 5.06 -11.63 -7.80
N LEU A 172 4.30 -11.16 -6.81
CA LEU A 172 2.83 -11.12 -6.87
C LEU A 172 2.34 -10.20 -7.99
N LEU A 173 2.98 -9.04 -8.15
CA LEU A 173 2.61 -8.09 -9.20
C LEU A 173 3.06 -8.60 -10.58
N ALA A 174 4.22 -9.25 -10.67
CA ALA A 174 4.67 -9.90 -11.90
C ALA A 174 3.68 -11.00 -12.33
N ARG A 175 3.28 -11.89 -11.40
CA ARG A 175 2.23 -12.89 -11.64
C ARG A 175 0.91 -12.25 -12.08
N ARG A 176 0.50 -11.17 -11.44
CA ARG A 176 -0.72 -10.44 -11.80
C ARG A 176 -0.63 -9.85 -13.19
N ARG A 177 0.54 -9.32 -13.60
CA ARG A 177 0.76 -8.84 -14.96
C ARG A 177 0.57 -9.95 -15.99
N GLU A 178 1.09 -11.14 -15.74
CA GLU A 178 0.90 -12.31 -16.60
C GLU A 178 -0.59 -12.66 -16.74
N ILE A 179 -1.33 -12.70 -15.61
CA ILE A 179 -2.77 -12.99 -15.61
C ILE A 179 -3.53 -11.94 -16.39
N PHE A 180 -3.29 -10.66 -16.17
CA PHE A 180 -3.94 -9.57 -16.86
C PHE A 180 -3.62 -9.55 -18.36
N SER A 181 -2.38 -9.84 -18.72
CA SER A 181 -1.99 -9.97 -20.14
C SER A 181 -2.69 -11.14 -20.81
N ALA A 182 -2.84 -12.26 -20.13
CA ALA A 182 -3.60 -13.42 -20.61
C ALA A 182 -5.10 -13.12 -20.76
N MET A 183 -5.66 -12.21 -19.96
CA MET A 183 -7.03 -11.71 -20.11
C MET A 183 -7.20 -10.79 -21.32
N GLY A 184 -6.12 -10.32 -21.94
CA GLY A 184 -6.13 -9.41 -23.08
C GLY A 184 -5.85 -7.94 -22.75
N ILE A 185 -5.48 -7.62 -21.51
CA ILE A 185 -5.01 -6.28 -21.17
C ILE A 185 -3.60 -6.07 -21.76
N ARG A 186 -3.42 -4.99 -22.48
CA ARG A 186 -2.13 -4.60 -23.03
C ARG A 186 -1.46 -3.59 -22.13
N PHE A 187 -0.16 -3.79 -21.85
CA PHE A 187 0.66 -2.89 -21.07
C PHE A 187 1.75 -2.25 -21.93
N GLU A 188 1.78 -0.92 -21.96
CA GLU A 188 2.85 -0.10 -22.53
C GLU A 188 3.67 0.49 -21.38
N LEU A 189 4.63 -0.31 -20.89
CA LEU A 189 5.52 0.05 -19.79
C LEU A 189 6.73 0.82 -20.30
N ASN A 190 7.47 1.52 -19.40
CA ASN A 190 8.51 2.47 -19.76
C ASN A 190 8.03 3.54 -20.76
N CYS A 191 6.76 3.91 -20.69
CA CYS A 191 6.12 4.86 -21.57
C CYS A 191 5.48 5.99 -20.76
N GLU A 192 6.08 7.16 -20.79
CA GLU A 192 5.60 8.34 -20.07
C GLU A 192 4.68 9.17 -20.97
N VAL A 193 3.41 9.24 -20.59
CA VAL A 193 2.43 10.06 -21.29
C VAL A 193 2.75 11.54 -21.08
N GLY A 194 2.81 12.28 -22.17
CA GLY A 194 3.27 13.68 -22.22
C GLY A 194 4.72 13.83 -22.68
N LYS A 195 5.47 12.72 -22.74
CA LYS A 195 6.85 12.68 -23.22
C LYS A 195 7.02 11.72 -24.39
N ASP A 196 6.71 10.43 -24.18
CA ASP A 196 6.86 9.37 -25.19
C ASP A 196 5.63 9.25 -26.09
N VAL A 197 4.45 9.54 -25.55
CA VAL A 197 3.17 9.60 -26.26
C VAL A 197 2.37 10.82 -25.77
N SER A 198 1.78 11.58 -26.71
CA SER A 198 1.01 12.78 -26.35
C SER A 198 -0.42 12.46 -25.92
N MET A 199 -1.00 13.32 -25.07
CA MET A 199 -2.44 13.23 -24.74
C MET A 199 -3.32 13.37 -25.98
N ALA A 200 -2.96 14.22 -26.93
CA ALA A 200 -3.71 14.41 -28.17
C ALA A 200 -3.74 13.13 -29.02
N GLN A 201 -2.61 12.41 -29.09
CA GLN A 201 -2.55 11.11 -29.77
C GLN A 201 -3.47 10.10 -29.11
N LEU A 202 -3.43 9.99 -27.77
CA LEU A 202 -4.32 9.07 -27.06
C LEU A 202 -5.80 9.43 -27.23
N GLN A 203 -6.16 10.72 -27.25
CA GLN A 203 -7.54 11.18 -27.52
C GLN A 203 -8.02 10.84 -28.93
N ASN A 204 -7.14 10.82 -29.92
CA ASN A 204 -7.50 10.43 -31.28
C ASN A 204 -7.60 8.91 -31.45
N ASP A 205 -6.75 8.14 -30.77
CA ASP A 205 -6.60 6.71 -31.00
C ASP A 205 -7.55 5.84 -30.15
N TYR A 206 -8.16 6.39 -29.10
CA TYR A 206 -8.99 5.67 -28.13
C TYR A 206 -10.38 6.30 -27.97
N ASP A 207 -11.39 5.47 -27.66
CA ASP A 207 -12.76 5.94 -27.42
C ASP A 207 -12.91 6.72 -26.11
N ALA A 208 -12.05 6.43 -25.12
CA ALA A 208 -12.01 7.15 -23.84
C ALA A 208 -10.63 7.03 -23.19
N LEU A 209 -10.36 7.93 -22.25
CA LEU A 209 -9.15 7.94 -21.43
C LEU A 209 -9.53 7.83 -19.96
N PHE A 210 -8.77 7.02 -19.23
CA PHE A 210 -8.81 6.97 -17.76
C PHE A 210 -7.46 7.47 -17.21
N ILE A 211 -7.49 8.40 -16.27
CA ILE A 211 -6.30 8.99 -15.66
C ILE A 211 -6.19 8.49 -14.23
N GLY A 212 -5.24 7.57 -13.99
CA GLY A 212 -5.00 6.96 -12.68
C GLY A 212 -3.53 7.11 -12.26
N VAL A 213 -2.98 8.31 -12.36
CA VAL A 213 -1.54 8.61 -12.20
C VAL A 213 -1.05 8.69 -10.75
N GLY A 214 -1.95 8.55 -9.77
CA GLY A 214 -1.62 8.62 -8.34
C GLY A 214 -1.23 10.03 -7.87
N THR A 215 -0.61 10.10 -6.69
CA THR A 215 -0.20 11.36 -6.05
C THR A 215 1.25 11.25 -5.59
N TYR A 216 2.17 11.69 -6.43
CA TYR A 216 3.62 11.61 -6.15
C TYR A 216 4.22 12.90 -5.58
N ARG A 217 3.45 13.99 -5.56
CA ARG A 217 3.93 15.27 -5.03
C ARG A 217 3.90 15.24 -3.51
N SER A 218 5.07 15.34 -2.90
CA SER A 218 5.25 15.40 -1.46
C SER A 218 4.73 16.72 -0.87
N MET A 219 4.17 16.65 0.33
CA MET A 219 3.85 17.83 1.13
C MET A 219 5.07 18.21 1.96
N LYS A 220 5.42 19.49 1.92
CA LYS A 220 6.53 20.05 2.71
C LYS A 220 6.07 20.36 4.14
N ALA A 221 7.02 20.28 5.09
CA ALA A 221 6.77 20.64 6.48
C ALA A 221 6.71 22.16 6.69
N GLY A 222 7.30 22.94 5.79
CA GLY A 222 7.38 24.39 5.86
C GLY A 222 8.34 24.88 6.94
N ILE A 223 9.41 24.14 7.21
CA ILE A 223 10.42 24.48 8.20
C ILE A 223 11.74 24.92 7.55
N PRO A 224 12.54 25.75 8.21
CA PRO A 224 13.84 26.13 7.70
C PRO A 224 14.74 24.94 7.38
N HIS A 225 15.44 25.05 6.25
CA HIS A 225 16.41 24.06 5.74
C HIS A 225 15.83 22.70 5.31
N GLU A 226 14.53 22.58 5.08
CA GLU A 226 13.92 21.30 4.67
C GLU A 226 14.34 20.79 3.28
N ASP A 227 15.00 21.63 2.47
CA ASP A 227 15.59 21.24 1.18
C ASP A 227 17.10 21.00 1.25
N ALA A 228 17.70 20.97 2.45
CA ALA A 228 19.13 20.76 2.63
C ALA A 228 19.55 19.33 2.25
N PRO A 229 20.82 19.13 1.81
CA PRO A 229 21.34 17.78 1.61
C PRO A 229 21.21 16.91 2.86
N GLY A 230 20.72 15.68 2.66
CA GLY A 230 20.43 14.74 3.74
C GLY A 230 18.97 14.75 4.19
N VAL A 231 18.14 15.62 3.62
CA VAL A 231 16.68 15.63 3.78
C VAL A 231 16.02 15.02 2.55
N TYR A 232 15.12 14.07 2.76
CA TYR A 232 14.49 13.30 1.70
C TYR A 232 12.99 13.23 1.91
N ASP A 233 12.25 13.28 0.81
CA ASP A 233 10.84 12.98 0.81
C ASP A 233 10.61 11.46 0.91
N ALA A 234 9.52 11.04 1.56
CA ALA A 234 9.26 9.63 1.84
C ALA A 234 9.11 8.76 0.58
N LEU A 235 8.32 9.19 -0.41
CA LEU A 235 8.10 8.39 -1.62
C LEU A 235 9.36 8.21 -2.47
N PRO A 236 10.17 9.23 -2.78
CA PRO A 236 11.45 9.05 -3.44
C PRO A 236 12.38 8.08 -2.72
N PHE A 237 12.45 8.16 -1.38
CA PHE A 237 13.23 7.21 -0.57
C PHE A 237 12.74 5.77 -0.75
N LEU A 238 11.43 5.53 -0.63
CA LEU A 238 10.86 4.18 -0.74
C LEU A 238 10.98 3.63 -2.17
N VAL A 239 10.71 4.46 -3.19
CA VAL A 239 10.80 4.06 -4.60
C VAL A 239 12.23 3.70 -4.97
N ALA A 240 13.21 4.55 -4.63
CA ALA A 240 14.62 4.30 -4.89
C ALA A 240 15.10 3.01 -4.20
N ASN A 241 14.67 2.79 -2.96
CA ASN A 241 14.98 1.59 -2.21
C ASN A 241 14.38 0.33 -2.85
N THR A 242 13.11 0.37 -3.22
CA THR A 242 12.45 -0.78 -3.85
C THR A 242 13.06 -1.11 -5.21
N ARG A 243 13.40 -0.10 -6.01
CA ARG A 243 14.13 -0.30 -7.28
C ARG A 243 15.46 -1.03 -7.05
N ASN A 244 16.22 -0.62 -6.05
CA ASN A 244 17.47 -1.28 -5.69
C ASN A 244 17.25 -2.75 -5.27
N VAL A 245 16.24 -3.03 -4.44
CA VAL A 245 15.88 -4.40 -4.01
C VAL A 245 15.45 -5.28 -5.19
N MET A 246 14.76 -4.70 -6.17
CA MET A 246 14.35 -5.39 -7.40
C MET A 246 15.49 -5.58 -8.41
N GLY A 247 16.68 -5.04 -8.16
CA GLY A 247 17.80 -5.08 -9.10
C GLY A 247 17.59 -4.21 -10.36
N LEU A 248 16.74 -3.20 -10.25
CA LEU A 248 16.49 -2.24 -11.34
C LEU A 248 17.50 -1.08 -11.28
N ASP A 249 17.84 -0.55 -12.44
CA ASP A 249 18.69 0.64 -12.52
C ASP A 249 18.06 1.81 -11.74
N PRO A 250 18.88 2.60 -11.01
CA PRO A 250 18.41 3.83 -10.38
C PRO A 250 17.76 4.76 -11.40
N ALA A 251 16.62 5.37 -11.04
CA ALA A 251 16.10 6.46 -11.84
C ALA A 251 17.01 7.70 -11.67
N ALA A 252 17.21 8.46 -12.74
CA ALA A 252 18.14 9.60 -12.73
C ALA A 252 17.75 10.68 -11.70
N ASP A 253 16.45 10.81 -11.44
CA ASP A 253 15.84 11.76 -10.50
C ASP A 253 15.55 11.14 -9.10
N GLU A 254 15.74 9.83 -8.94
CA GLU A 254 15.51 9.10 -7.68
C GLU A 254 16.70 8.16 -7.38
N PRO A 255 17.89 8.71 -7.00
CA PRO A 255 19.05 7.90 -6.67
C PRO A 255 18.81 7.10 -5.38
N PHE A 256 19.41 5.92 -5.28
CA PHE A 256 19.37 5.12 -4.07
C PHE A 256 19.97 5.89 -2.89
N ILE A 257 19.25 5.87 -1.76
CA ILE A 257 19.65 6.53 -0.52
C ILE A 257 20.11 5.47 0.46
N ASP A 258 21.43 5.37 0.65
CA ASP A 258 22.02 4.44 1.61
C ASP A 258 21.92 5.00 3.04
N THR A 259 21.26 4.27 3.91
CA THR A 259 21.10 4.62 5.33
C THR A 259 22.04 3.84 6.25
N GLN A 260 22.91 3.01 5.71
CA GLN A 260 23.82 2.18 6.51
C GLN A 260 24.69 3.03 7.45
N GLY A 261 24.65 2.70 8.74
CA GLY A 261 25.42 3.39 9.77
C GLY A 261 24.97 4.81 10.12
N LEU A 262 23.89 5.31 9.49
CA LEU A 262 23.37 6.65 9.75
C LEU A 262 22.36 6.68 10.89
N ASN A 263 22.25 7.85 11.53
CA ASN A 263 21.13 8.18 12.39
C ASN A 263 20.02 8.80 11.53
N VAL A 264 18.86 8.17 11.50
CA VAL A 264 17.73 8.55 10.66
C VAL A 264 16.59 9.05 11.54
N VAL A 265 16.02 10.19 11.19
CA VAL A 265 14.77 10.70 11.80
C VAL A 265 13.68 10.69 10.75
N VAL A 266 12.56 10.06 11.06
CA VAL A 266 11.36 10.03 10.20
C VAL A 266 10.28 10.90 10.84
N LEU A 267 9.83 11.92 10.11
CA LEU A 267 8.76 12.81 10.55
C LEU A 267 7.41 12.30 10.08
N GLY A 268 6.56 11.89 11.00
CA GLY A 268 5.22 11.43 10.69
C GLY A 268 4.81 10.19 11.46
N GLY A 269 3.52 9.86 11.45
CA GLY A 269 2.96 8.73 12.19
C GLY A 269 2.00 7.85 11.37
N GLY A 270 2.01 7.98 10.03
CA GLY A 270 1.21 7.17 9.12
C GLY A 270 1.93 5.91 8.66
N ASP A 271 1.24 5.07 7.88
CA ASP A 271 1.82 3.83 7.35
C ASP A 271 3.05 4.08 6.47
N THR A 272 3.06 5.17 5.70
CA THR A 272 4.25 5.58 4.92
C THR A 272 5.46 5.88 5.82
N ALA A 273 5.25 6.52 6.98
CA ALA A 273 6.33 6.75 7.95
C ALA A 273 6.84 5.43 8.52
N MET A 274 5.96 4.47 8.82
CA MET A 274 6.35 3.13 9.28
C MET A 274 7.15 2.39 8.21
N ASP A 275 6.76 2.51 6.94
CA ASP A 275 7.51 1.95 5.82
C ASP A 275 8.93 2.55 5.73
N CYS A 276 9.07 3.87 5.88
CA CYS A 276 10.38 4.53 5.90
C CYS A 276 11.23 4.10 7.09
N VAL A 277 10.64 4.06 8.29
CA VAL A 277 11.33 3.62 9.53
C VAL A 277 11.89 2.22 9.38
N ARG A 278 11.05 1.28 8.98
CA ARG A 278 11.41 -0.13 8.84
C ARG A 278 12.39 -0.38 7.69
N THR A 279 12.24 0.37 6.60
CA THR A 279 13.19 0.32 5.47
C THR A 279 14.57 0.79 5.90
N ALA A 280 14.67 1.92 6.60
CA ALA A 280 15.95 2.44 7.07
C ALA A 280 16.64 1.46 8.05
N LEU A 281 15.88 0.85 8.98
CA LEU A 281 16.42 -0.18 9.89
C LEU A 281 16.99 -1.37 9.12
N ARG A 282 16.25 -1.89 8.12
CA ARG A 282 16.64 -3.05 7.32
C ARG A 282 17.84 -2.78 6.42
N HIS A 283 18.09 -1.51 6.07
CA HIS A 283 19.31 -1.07 5.39
C HIS A 283 20.45 -0.72 6.34
N GLY A 284 20.36 -1.10 7.63
CA GLY A 284 21.47 -1.01 8.56
C GLY A 284 21.70 0.38 9.13
N ALA A 285 20.69 1.24 9.23
CA ALA A 285 20.78 2.48 9.96
C ALA A 285 21.22 2.22 11.42
N ALA A 286 22.13 3.02 11.94
CA ALA A 286 22.63 2.87 13.30
C ALA A 286 21.55 3.18 14.34
N LYS A 287 20.68 4.13 14.06
CA LYS A 287 19.52 4.47 14.86
C LYS A 287 18.42 5.03 13.97
N VAL A 288 17.18 4.63 14.19
CA VAL A 288 16.01 5.21 13.53
C VAL A 288 15.04 5.72 14.59
N THR A 289 14.68 7.00 14.50
CA THR A 289 13.72 7.65 15.38
C THR A 289 12.52 8.14 14.60
N CYS A 290 11.34 7.67 14.95
CA CYS A 290 10.07 8.19 14.45
C CYS A 290 9.60 9.34 15.35
N ALA A 291 9.50 10.54 14.80
CA ALA A 291 9.04 11.73 15.52
C ALA A 291 7.61 12.09 15.10
N TYR A 292 6.70 12.11 16.06
CA TYR A 292 5.28 12.35 15.80
C TYR A 292 4.68 13.42 16.71
N ARG A 293 3.88 14.30 16.11
CA ARG A 293 3.34 15.50 16.78
C ARG A 293 2.18 15.26 17.73
N ARG A 294 1.65 14.04 17.82
CA ARG A 294 0.63 13.63 18.81
C ARG A 294 1.14 12.43 19.59
N ASP A 295 0.31 11.87 20.46
CA ASP A 295 0.61 10.65 21.19
C ASP A 295 0.43 9.39 20.32
N GLU A 296 0.84 8.26 20.87
CA GLU A 296 0.73 6.96 20.19
C GLU A 296 -0.71 6.58 19.86
N ALA A 297 -1.65 6.86 20.77
CA ALA A 297 -3.06 6.52 20.59
C ALA A 297 -3.70 7.23 19.38
N ASN A 298 -3.14 8.39 19.01
CA ASN A 298 -3.57 9.19 17.88
C ASN A 298 -2.74 8.99 16.60
N MET A 299 -1.87 7.99 16.55
CA MET A 299 -1.15 7.66 15.31
C MET A 299 -2.13 7.19 14.23
N PRO A 300 -2.06 7.75 12.99
CA PRO A 300 -2.89 7.29 11.89
C PRO A 300 -2.41 5.98 11.26
N GLY A 301 -1.19 5.53 11.54
CA GLY A 301 -0.65 4.27 11.09
C GLY A 301 -1.34 3.06 11.71
N SER A 302 -1.30 1.92 11.01
CA SER A 302 -1.80 0.65 11.52
C SER A 302 -1.08 0.28 12.81
N LYS A 303 -1.84 -0.15 13.83
CA LYS A 303 -1.27 -0.60 15.11
C LYS A 303 -0.28 -1.75 14.94
N LYS A 304 -0.53 -2.62 13.97
CA LYS A 304 0.37 -3.72 13.61
C LYS A 304 1.71 -3.21 13.10
N GLU A 305 1.69 -2.22 12.20
CA GLU A 305 2.92 -1.64 11.65
C GLU A 305 3.74 -0.88 12.70
N VAL A 306 3.07 -0.14 13.59
CA VAL A 306 3.73 0.53 14.72
C VAL A 306 4.39 -0.48 15.66
N LYS A 307 3.67 -1.57 15.99
CA LYS A 307 4.19 -2.67 16.80
C LYS A 307 5.42 -3.29 16.14
N ASN A 308 5.32 -3.65 14.87
CA ASN A 308 6.44 -4.24 14.11
C ASN A 308 7.67 -3.30 14.11
N ALA A 309 7.47 -2.01 13.87
CA ALA A 309 8.56 -1.04 13.88
C ALA A 309 9.27 -0.97 15.25
N LYS A 310 8.52 -1.04 16.34
CA LYS A 310 9.10 -1.09 17.72
C LYS A 310 9.86 -2.39 17.95
N GLU A 311 9.31 -3.53 17.56
CA GLU A 311 9.95 -4.84 17.67
C GLU A 311 11.24 -4.93 16.85
N GLU A 312 11.31 -4.23 15.72
CA GLU A 312 12.49 -4.11 14.86
C GLU A 312 13.54 -3.10 15.42
N GLY A 313 13.24 -2.40 16.51
CA GLY A 313 14.19 -1.54 17.22
C GLY A 313 14.06 -0.04 16.92
N ALA A 314 12.99 0.41 16.30
CA ALA A 314 12.74 1.84 16.11
C ALA A 314 12.48 2.55 17.43
N ALA A 315 13.09 3.71 17.62
CA ALA A 315 12.76 4.63 18.70
C ALA A 315 11.58 5.53 18.29
N PHE A 316 10.73 5.89 19.25
CA PHE A 316 9.59 6.79 19.03
C PHE A 316 9.67 7.99 19.96
N GLU A 317 9.55 9.19 19.38
CA GLU A 317 9.38 10.44 20.08
C GLU A 317 7.99 10.99 19.80
N PHE A 318 7.11 10.88 20.79
CA PHE A 318 5.75 11.38 20.71
C PHE A 318 5.62 12.79 21.22
N ASN A 319 4.58 13.50 20.80
CA ASN A 319 4.29 14.86 21.22
C ASN A 319 5.47 15.81 20.95
N VAL A 320 6.06 15.71 19.76
CA VAL A 320 7.12 16.58 19.27
C VAL A 320 6.80 17.10 17.88
N GLN A 321 7.04 18.38 17.67
CA GLN A 321 6.84 19.07 16.39
C GLN A 321 8.15 19.67 15.91
N PRO A 322 8.56 19.46 14.65
CA PRO A 322 9.77 20.04 14.10
C PRO A 322 9.64 21.58 14.00
N VAL A 323 10.74 22.27 14.28
CA VAL A 323 10.86 23.73 14.19
C VAL A 323 11.80 24.11 13.07
N GLU A 324 12.98 23.52 13.05
CA GLU A 324 13.98 23.72 12.01
C GLU A 324 14.94 22.53 11.94
N LEU A 325 15.64 22.41 10.81
CA LEU A 325 16.78 21.51 10.67
C LEU A 325 18.06 22.30 10.92
N THR A 326 19.01 21.68 11.65
CA THR A 326 20.33 22.24 11.85
C THR A 326 21.28 21.69 10.80
N LEU A 327 22.24 22.51 10.38
CA LEU A 327 23.21 22.18 9.35
C LEU A 327 24.62 22.16 9.90
N ASP A 328 25.47 21.33 9.30
CA ASP A 328 26.91 21.38 9.51
C ASP A 328 27.57 22.50 8.66
N THR A 329 28.89 22.58 8.72
CA THR A 329 29.69 23.58 7.99
C THR A 329 29.58 23.45 6.48
N ASP A 330 29.21 22.29 5.97
CA ASP A 330 29.05 21.99 4.54
C ASP A 330 27.60 22.19 4.06
N GLY A 331 26.72 22.65 4.95
CA GLY A 331 25.30 22.87 4.66
C GLY A 331 24.45 21.59 4.63
N LYS A 332 24.98 20.47 5.09
CA LYS A 332 24.24 19.20 5.20
C LYS A 332 23.52 19.12 6.54
N VAL A 333 22.34 18.50 6.56
CA VAL A 333 21.60 18.29 7.81
C VAL A 333 22.41 17.46 8.79
N ASN A 334 22.51 17.94 10.03
CA ASN A 334 23.17 17.26 11.15
C ASN A 334 22.28 17.10 12.39
N GLY A 335 21.07 17.69 12.38
CA GLY A 335 20.13 17.57 13.49
C GLY A 335 18.79 18.22 13.18
N ILE A 336 17.89 18.10 14.13
CA ILE A 336 16.56 18.70 14.07
C ILE A 336 16.18 19.26 15.43
N ARG A 337 15.70 20.50 15.46
CA ARG A 337 15.10 21.12 16.64
C ARG A 337 13.61 20.90 16.66
N MET A 338 13.08 20.50 17.80
CA MET A 338 11.67 20.20 17.99
C MET A 338 11.13 20.89 19.23
N LEU A 339 9.85 21.27 19.18
CA LEU A 339 9.08 21.69 20.34
C LEU A 339 8.26 20.51 20.87
N ARG A 340 8.08 20.42 22.17
CA ARG A 340 7.06 19.57 22.77
C ARG A 340 5.68 20.05 22.36
N THR A 341 4.74 19.13 22.20
CA THR A 341 3.33 19.44 21.95
C THR A 341 2.46 18.84 23.04
N ARG A 342 1.27 19.41 23.20
CA ARG A 342 0.17 18.81 23.96
C ARG A 342 -1.05 18.70 23.09
N LEU A 343 -1.94 17.78 23.39
CA LEU A 343 -3.24 17.71 22.70
C LEU A 343 -4.12 18.85 23.15
N GLY A 344 -4.64 19.60 22.17
CA GLY A 344 -5.63 20.66 22.40
C GLY A 344 -7.03 20.09 22.65
N GLU A 345 -8.02 20.97 22.72
CA GLU A 345 -9.43 20.59 22.83
C GLU A 345 -9.90 19.86 21.55
N PRO A 346 -10.85 18.92 21.68
CA PRO A 346 -11.43 18.24 20.54
C PRO A 346 -12.13 19.23 19.57
N ASP A 347 -11.91 19.06 18.28
CA ASP A 347 -12.69 19.76 17.26
C ASP A 347 -14.10 19.12 17.11
N ALA A 348 -14.93 19.67 16.22
CA ALA A 348 -16.30 19.19 15.97
C ALA A 348 -16.37 17.70 15.54
N GLN A 349 -15.25 17.12 15.07
CA GLN A 349 -15.13 15.72 14.73
C GLN A 349 -14.42 14.91 15.83
N GLY A 350 -14.25 15.47 17.03
CA GLY A 350 -13.59 14.83 18.16
C GLY A 350 -12.05 14.73 18.04
N ARG A 351 -11.43 15.36 17.03
CA ARG A 351 -9.99 15.29 16.81
C ARG A 351 -9.27 16.36 17.62
N ARG A 352 -8.24 15.98 18.35
CA ARG A 352 -7.39 16.88 19.12
C ARG A 352 -6.17 17.28 18.31
N ARG A 353 -6.03 18.57 18.02
CA ARG A 353 -4.87 19.11 17.31
C ARG A 353 -3.67 19.25 18.26
N PRO A 354 -2.45 19.00 17.79
CA PRO A 354 -1.26 19.28 18.57
C PRO A 354 -1.07 20.77 18.76
N VAL A 355 -0.79 21.19 19.97
CA VAL A 355 -0.50 22.58 20.36
C VAL A 355 0.94 22.64 20.84
N PRO A 356 1.82 23.45 20.22
CA PRO A 356 3.19 23.62 20.68
C PRO A 356 3.27 24.19 22.08
N VAL A 357 4.24 23.72 22.87
CA VAL A 357 4.57 24.23 24.20
C VAL A 357 5.77 25.18 24.05
N ALA A 358 5.53 26.47 24.24
CA ALA A 358 6.59 27.48 24.11
C ALA A 358 7.73 27.22 25.11
N GLY A 359 8.97 27.41 24.67
CA GLY A 359 10.17 27.23 25.50
C GLY A 359 10.51 25.78 25.84
N SER A 360 9.99 24.79 25.09
CA SER A 360 10.24 23.36 25.30
C SER A 360 11.19 22.73 24.27
N GLU A 361 11.96 23.56 23.59
CA GLU A 361 12.89 23.13 22.53
C GLU A 361 14.00 22.19 23.04
#